data_14499bb69238f41b1f4af3c17c2952e3
#
_entry.id   14499bb69238f41b1f4af3c17c2952e3
#
_cell.length_a   1.000
_cell.length_b   1.000
_cell.length_c   1.000
_cell.angle_alpha   90.00
_cell.angle_beta   90.00
_cell.angle_gamma   90.00
#
_symmetry.space_group_name_H-M   'P 1'
#
loop_
_entity.id
_entity.type
_entity.pdbx_description
1 polymer ?
#
loop_
_entity_poly.entity_id
_entity_poly.type
_entity_poly.pdbx_seq_one_letter_code
_entity_poly.pdbx_strand_id
1 'polypeptide(L)'
;MELVAPEAGRLHAASLAALPAQVARPGYDRAALKAGIVHLGLGAFARAHLAAVNDAALRAGVDRGWGICGVSLRQADTRDALAPQDGLYALVLRSAGEDGRPRQQLTVIGCLLETLVAPEDPQAVLARIAGPDTRIVSVTVTEKGYCHDPASGRLDLAHPDIAHDLAQPAAPRSTIGFLVRGLQRRRAAGLGPVTVMSLDNLPANGRLLRAMVLAFATRVDAALAAWIAAACEFPCSMVDRIVPRTTDADRQEIAGALGVRDAWPVLAEPYLEWVVEDRFAAGRPDWTAGGARFVDDAAPFETLKLRMVNGAHSALACLSVMAGWTTVDQAMAQPAMACYLRDLMRNEIEPTLPALPGLDLMAYRQRLLRRFANPALKHQTRQIAMDGSQKLPQRLLATVRARLAADLPFPGLALAVAGWLHFLRGVDQDGRRYDIQDPMADILARRYASAERAALQAGADSAGGVWAGAERAGEDTAGEEPAAAMLAWTGELTGLEAVFGDLGQNPRFVRAVAQAVQSLRSLGVAGALAARGLPRPG
;
A
#
# COMPACT_ATOMS: atom_id res chain seq x y z
N MET A 1 -10.82 -45.39 -6.96
CA MET A 1 -9.41 -45.56 -6.56
C MET A 1 -8.75 -44.21 -6.79
N GLU A 2 -8.88 -43.32 -5.80
CA GLU A 2 -8.23 -42.01 -5.81
C GLU A 2 -6.73 -42.26 -5.73
N LEU A 3 -6.01 -41.86 -6.78
CA LEU A 3 -4.55 -41.76 -6.75
C LEU A 3 -4.19 -40.69 -5.72
N VAL A 4 -3.86 -41.11 -4.51
CA VAL A 4 -3.14 -40.28 -3.56
C VAL A 4 -1.82 -39.93 -4.21
N ALA A 5 -1.69 -38.69 -4.68
CA ALA A 5 -0.41 -38.18 -5.17
C ALA A 5 0.61 -38.35 -4.05
N PRO A 6 1.85 -38.85 -4.34
CA PRO A 6 2.89 -38.98 -3.34
C PRO A 6 3.08 -37.62 -2.65
N GLU A 7 3.20 -37.60 -1.31
CA GLU A 7 3.49 -36.38 -0.57
C GLU A 7 4.70 -35.71 -1.20
N ALA A 8 4.48 -34.63 -1.92
CA ALA A 8 5.55 -33.88 -2.57
C ALA A 8 6.50 -33.39 -1.45
N GLY A 9 7.78 -33.71 -1.56
CA GLY A 9 8.80 -33.25 -0.64
C GLY A 9 8.76 -31.73 -0.50
N ARG A 10 9.23 -31.20 0.63
CA ARG A 10 9.28 -29.75 0.86
C ARG A 10 10.38 -29.11 0.00
N LEU A 11 10.14 -27.87 -0.44
CA LEU A 11 11.19 -27.04 -1.07
C LEU A 11 12.34 -26.82 -0.07
N HIS A 12 13.56 -27.13 -0.46
CA HIS A 12 14.79 -26.87 0.31
C HIS A 12 16.01 -26.87 -0.62
N ALA A 13 17.19 -26.53 -0.14
CA ALA A 13 18.38 -26.36 -0.97
C ALA A 13 18.70 -27.59 -1.84
N ALA A 14 18.58 -28.79 -1.30
CA ALA A 14 18.85 -30.03 -2.07
C ALA A 14 17.78 -30.33 -3.14
N SER A 15 16.56 -29.81 -3.01
CA SER A 15 15.51 -29.99 -4.02
C SER A 15 15.64 -29.06 -5.22
N LEU A 16 16.47 -28.01 -5.16
CA LEU A 16 16.62 -27.04 -6.24
C LEU A 16 17.00 -27.64 -7.59
N ALA A 17 17.88 -28.65 -7.59
CA ALA A 17 18.32 -29.29 -8.83
C ALA A 17 17.20 -30.06 -9.53
N ALA A 18 16.24 -30.60 -8.78
CA ALA A 18 15.13 -31.41 -9.29
C ALA A 18 13.92 -30.59 -9.73
N LEU A 19 13.89 -29.25 -9.51
CA LEU A 19 12.79 -28.40 -9.94
C LEU A 19 12.66 -28.40 -11.48
N PRO A 20 11.43 -28.25 -12.03
CA PRO A 20 11.20 -28.14 -13.46
C PRO A 20 12.06 -27.06 -14.13
N ALA A 21 12.49 -27.29 -15.37
CA ALA A 21 13.42 -26.40 -16.07
C ALA A 21 12.93 -24.96 -16.24
N GLN A 22 11.61 -24.77 -16.33
CA GLN A 22 10.97 -23.45 -16.45
C GLN A 22 10.96 -22.65 -15.13
N VAL A 23 11.29 -23.27 -13.98
CA VAL A 23 11.39 -22.58 -12.70
C VAL A 23 12.77 -21.95 -12.57
N ALA A 24 12.82 -20.62 -12.50
CA ALA A 24 14.07 -19.91 -12.26
C ALA A 24 14.57 -20.16 -10.82
N ARG A 25 15.89 -20.37 -10.67
CA ARG A 25 16.54 -20.75 -9.41
C ARG A 25 17.60 -19.72 -9.03
N PRO A 26 18.05 -19.67 -7.76
CA PRO A 26 19.23 -18.91 -7.38
C PRO A 26 20.43 -19.39 -8.22
N GLY A 27 21.02 -18.49 -9.02
CA GLY A 27 22.20 -18.77 -9.86
C GLY A 27 23.53 -18.48 -9.17
N TYR A 28 23.51 -18.27 -7.85
CA TYR A 28 24.65 -17.90 -7.02
C TYR A 28 24.83 -18.89 -5.87
N ASP A 29 26.05 -18.97 -5.36
CA ASP A 29 26.36 -19.76 -4.17
C ASP A 29 25.78 -19.10 -2.91
N ARG A 30 24.72 -19.68 -2.35
CA ARG A 30 24.05 -19.21 -1.16
C ARG A 30 24.89 -19.34 0.12
N ALA A 31 25.76 -20.36 0.17
CA ALA A 31 26.61 -20.57 1.34
C ALA A 31 27.66 -19.46 1.52
N ALA A 32 28.04 -18.80 0.44
CA ALA A 32 28.97 -17.68 0.45
C ALA A 32 28.31 -16.33 0.77
N LEU A 33 26.96 -16.26 0.87
CA LEU A 33 26.28 -15.01 1.16
C LEU A 33 26.45 -14.58 2.63
N LYS A 34 26.60 -13.27 2.83
CA LYS A 34 26.55 -12.62 4.15
C LYS A 34 25.31 -11.74 4.25
N ALA A 35 24.72 -11.66 5.42
CA ALA A 35 23.51 -10.86 5.66
C ALA A 35 23.85 -9.35 5.79
N GLY A 36 24.06 -8.69 4.68
CA GLY A 36 24.28 -7.23 4.63
C GLY A 36 23.02 -6.40 4.82
N ILE A 37 21.85 -7.03 4.69
CA ILE A 37 20.55 -6.39 4.85
C ILE A 37 19.81 -7.05 6.01
N VAL A 38 19.35 -6.26 6.99
CA VAL A 38 18.39 -6.68 8.01
C VAL A 38 17.04 -6.07 7.66
N HIS A 39 16.00 -6.88 7.51
CA HIS A 39 14.68 -6.41 7.16
C HIS A 39 13.67 -6.64 8.30
N LEU A 40 13.13 -5.56 8.87
CA LEU A 40 12.12 -5.61 9.92
C LEU A 40 10.71 -5.59 9.29
N GLY A 41 9.90 -6.60 9.60
CA GLY A 41 8.56 -6.75 9.04
C GLY A 41 8.52 -7.64 7.79
N LEU A 42 9.08 -8.86 7.88
CA LEU A 42 9.17 -9.80 6.75
C LEU A 42 7.80 -10.34 6.32
N GLY A 43 7.02 -9.53 5.64
CA GLY A 43 5.71 -9.87 5.07
C GLY A 43 5.77 -10.31 3.60
N ALA A 44 4.59 -10.51 3.01
CA ALA A 44 4.46 -10.86 1.60
C ALA A 44 5.03 -9.77 0.68
N PHE A 45 4.80 -8.49 0.99
CA PHE A 45 5.32 -7.38 0.19
C PHE A 45 6.85 -7.37 0.17
N ALA A 46 7.52 -7.44 1.31
CA ALA A 46 8.98 -7.46 1.38
C ALA A 46 9.58 -8.63 0.58
N ARG A 47 8.96 -9.80 0.66
CA ARG A 47 9.38 -11.00 -0.07
C ARG A 47 9.16 -10.88 -1.58
N ALA A 48 8.07 -10.25 -2.00
CA ALA A 48 7.76 -10.02 -3.42
C ALA A 48 8.44 -8.78 -4.01
N HIS A 49 8.99 -7.89 -3.22
CA HIS A 49 9.58 -6.62 -3.65
C HIS A 49 11.08 -6.57 -3.36
N LEU A 50 11.49 -6.21 -2.13
CA LEU A 50 12.90 -6.08 -1.76
C LEU A 50 13.69 -7.36 -2.06
N ALA A 51 13.20 -8.51 -1.57
CA ALA A 51 13.92 -9.77 -1.75
C ALA A 51 13.97 -10.20 -3.22
N ALA A 52 12.91 -9.96 -4.00
CA ALA A 52 12.89 -10.23 -5.44
C ALA A 52 13.91 -9.40 -6.21
N VAL A 53 13.99 -8.08 -5.92
CA VAL A 53 14.97 -7.17 -6.54
C VAL A 53 16.39 -7.55 -6.14
N ASN A 54 16.60 -7.84 -4.86
CA ASN A 54 17.91 -8.21 -4.34
C ASN A 54 18.39 -9.57 -4.89
N ASP A 55 17.49 -10.54 -5.03
CA ASP A 55 17.78 -11.83 -5.65
C ASP A 55 18.15 -11.67 -7.13
N ALA A 56 17.46 -10.80 -7.85
CA ALA A 56 17.80 -10.47 -9.24
C ALA A 56 19.20 -9.83 -9.35
N ALA A 57 19.54 -8.90 -8.45
CA ALA A 57 20.87 -8.30 -8.39
C ALA A 57 21.97 -9.33 -8.10
N LEU A 58 21.74 -10.26 -7.15
CA LEU A 58 22.68 -11.34 -6.87
C LEU A 58 22.87 -12.30 -8.06
N ARG A 59 21.81 -12.59 -8.82
CA ARG A 59 21.89 -13.36 -10.08
C ARG A 59 22.69 -12.63 -11.16
N ALA A 60 22.62 -11.29 -11.17
CA ALA A 60 23.39 -10.45 -12.09
C ALA A 60 24.87 -10.31 -11.69
N GLY A 61 25.30 -10.92 -10.57
CA GLY A 61 26.70 -10.96 -10.16
C GLY A 61 27.11 -9.90 -9.12
N VAL A 62 26.15 -9.25 -8.46
CA VAL A 62 26.44 -8.35 -7.33
C VAL A 62 27.16 -9.12 -6.21
N ASP A 63 28.02 -8.41 -5.47
CA ASP A 63 28.78 -8.88 -4.31
C ASP A 63 27.90 -9.70 -3.35
N ARG A 64 28.46 -10.79 -2.83
CA ARG A 64 27.80 -11.75 -1.94
C ARG A 64 27.57 -11.23 -0.51
N GLY A 65 28.00 -10.07 -0.20
CA GLY A 65 27.73 -9.38 1.08
C GLY A 65 26.31 -8.84 1.23
N TRP A 66 25.34 -9.21 0.35
CA TRP A 66 24.02 -8.62 0.31
C TRP A 66 22.86 -9.62 0.50
N GLY A 67 23.09 -10.71 1.23
CA GLY A 67 22.00 -11.56 1.72
C GLY A 67 21.11 -10.82 2.70
N ILE A 68 19.91 -11.35 2.94
CA ILE A 68 18.89 -10.76 3.81
C ILE A 68 18.69 -11.62 5.07
N CYS A 69 18.76 -10.99 6.24
CA CYS A 69 18.14 -11.49 7.47
C CYS A 69 16.76 -10.85 7.63
N GLY A 70 15.69 -11.64 7.56
CA GLY A 70 14.33 -11.17 7.77
C GLY A 70 13.92 -11.26 9.23
N VAL A 71 13.14 -10.29 9.71
CA VAL A 71 12.66 -10.25 11.10
C VAL A 71 11.14 -10.14 11.11
N SER A 72 10.47 -11.12 11.71
CA SER A 72 9.05 -11.05 12.07
C SER A 72 8.91 -10.32 13.41
N LEU A 73 8.13 -9.22 13.43
CA LEU A 73 7.99 -8.37 14.62
C LEU A 73 6.89 -8.85 15.59
N ARG A 74 6.02 -9.77 15.16
CA ARG A 74 4.85 -10.17 15.97
C ARG A 74 4.66 -11.68 16.08
N GLN A 75 4.72 -12.41 14.98
CA GLN A 75 4.34 -13.83 14.89
C GLN A 75 5.45 -14.64 14.23
N ALA A 76 5.51 -15.95 14.57
CA ALA A 76 6.53 -16.86 14.09
C ALA A 76 6.19 -17.55 12.76
N ASP A 77 4.97 -17.41 12.27
CA ASP A 77 4.42 -18.13 11.10
C ASP A 77 5.33 -18.09 9.86
N THR A 78 5.93 -16.94 9.58
CA THR A 78 6.86 -16.78 8.44
C THR A 78 8.15 -17.56 8.68
N ARG A 79 8.73 -17.52 9.88
CA ARG A 79 9.91 -18.30 10.24
C ARG A 79 9.60 -19.80 10.19
N ASP A 80 8.50 -20.22 10.80
CA ASP A 80 8.11 -21.64 10.90
C ASP A 80 7.84 -22.25 9.52
N ALA A 81 7.37 -21.45 8.58
CA ALA A 81 7.22 -21.87 7.19
C ALA A 81 8.56 -21.91 6.43
N LEU A 82 9.41 -20.88 6.55
CA LEU A 82 10.60 -20.70 5.71
C LEU A 82 11.87 -21.35 6.27
N ALA A 83 12.04 -21.46 7.60
CA ALA A 83 13.25 -22.07 8.17
C ALA A 83 13.45 -23.53 7.72
N PRO A 84 12.38 -24.39 7.70
CA PRO A 84 12.51 -25.74 7.17
C PRO A 84 12.71 -25.81 5.64
N GLN A 85 12.69 -24.68 4.95
CA GLN A 85 12.95 -24.51 3.52
C GLN A 85 14.27 -23.80 3.24
N ASP A 86 15.17 -23.72 4.22
CA ASP A 86 16.45 -22.98 4.11
C ASP A 86 16.26 -21.51 3.70
N GLY A 87 15.13 -20.89 4.06
CA GLY A 87 14.75 -19.53 3.66
C GLY A 87 14.29 -19.41 2.20
N LEU A 88 14.19 -20.52 1.45
CA LEU A 88 13.72 -20.52 0.07
C LEU A 88 12.20 -20.39 0.00
N TYR A 89 11.71 -19.72 -1.04
CA TYR A 89 10.28 -19.67 -1.38
C TYR A 89 10.09 -19.29 -2.85
N ALA A 90 8.96 -19.66 -3.41
CA ALA A 90 8.58 -19.28 -4.76
C ALA A 90 7.94 -17.90 -4.80
N LEU A 91 8.44 -17.01 -5.65
CA LEU A 91 7.74 -15.86 -6.16
C LEU A 91 7.02 -16.25 -7.46
N VAL A 92 5.72 -16.08 -7.49
CA VAL A 92 4.87 -16.40 -8.64
C VAL A 92 4.31 -15.11 -9.22
N LEU A 93 4.76 -14.77 -10.42
CA LEU A 93 4.26 -13.62 -11.15
C LEU A 93 3.07 -14.06 -12.01
N ARG A 94 1.89 -13.47 -11.76
CA ARG A 94 0.67 -13.76 -12.51
C ARG A 94 0.28 -12.59 -13.40
N SER A 95 0.05 -12.88 -14.68
CA SER A 95 -0.44 -11.91 -15.67
C SER A 95 -1.46 -12.54 -16.59
N ALA A 96 -2.24 -11.71 -17.28
CA ALA A 96 -2.96 -12.15 -18.48
C ALA A 96 -2.00 -12.05 -19.67
N GLY A 97 -1.92 -13.10 -20.48
CA GLY A 97 -1.26 -13.04 -21.78
C GLY A 97 -2.02 -12.14 -22.75
N GLU A 98 -1.43 -11.81 -23.88
CA GLU A 98 -2.09 -11.07 -24.97
C GLU A 98 -3.34 -11.78 -25.49
N ASP A 99 -3.36 -13.10 -25.38
CA ASP A 99 -4.46 -14.00 -25.71
C ASP A 99 -5.53 -14.08 -24.58
N GLY A 100 -5.40 -13.27 -23.52
CA GLY A 100 -6.28 -13.27 -22.34
C GLY A 100 -6.09 -14.46 -21.41
N ARG A 101 -5.22 -15.41 -21.73
CA ARG A 101 -4.99 -16.60 -20.90
C ARG A 101 -4.09 -16.25 -19.70
N PRO A 102 -4.34 -16.82 -18.51
CA PRO A 102 -3.46 -16.67 -17.37
C PRO A 102 -2.06 -17.20 -17.69
N ARG A 103 -1.04 -16.40 -17.37
CA ARG A 103 0.37 -16.80 -17.45
C ARG A 103 0.99 -16.70 -16.06
N GLN A 104 1.86 -17.66 -15.77
CA GLN A 104 2.62 -17.70 -14.53
C GLN A 104 4.10 -17.82 -14.82
N GLN A 105 4.91 -17.04 -14.08
CA GLN A 105 6.35 -17.19 -14.04
C GLN A 105 6.76 -17.50 -12.61
N LEU A 106 7.46 -18.62 -12.41
CA LEU A 106 7.92 -19.07 -11.11
C LEU A 106 9.42 -18.81 -10.95
N THR A 107 9.78 -18.23 -9.82
CA THR A 107 11.16 -17.93 -9.46
C THR A 107 11.37 -18.31 -8.00
N VAL A 108 12.32 -19.18 -7.71
CA VAL A 108 12.72 -19.45 -6.33
C VAL A 108 13.67 -18.36 -5.87
N ILE A 109 13.29 -17.66 -4.82
CA ILE A 109 14.08 -16.62 -4.17
C ILE A 109 15.01 -17.26 -3.15
N GLY A 110 16.30 -16.95 -3.24
CA GLY A 110 17.35 -17.58 -2.41
C GLY A 110 18.14 -16.61 -1.55
N CYS A 111 17.91 -15.30 -1.63
CA CYS A 111 18.67 -14.30 -0.91
C CYS A 111 18.31 -14.16 0.58
N LEU A 112 17.22 -14.79 1.04
CA LEU A 112 16.84 -14.82 2.45
C LEU A 112 17.61 -15.94 3.16
N LEU A 113 18.49 -15.57 4.08
CA LEU A 113 19.42 -16.49 4.75
C LEU A 113 18.92 -16.94 6.12
N GLU A 114 18.23 -16.04 6.81
CA GLU A 114 17.81 -16.22 8.19
C GLU A 114 16.48 -15.51 8.41
N THR A 115 15.65 -16.06 9.28
CA THR A 115 14.41 -15.45 9.72
C THR A 115 14.34 -15.47 11.24
N LEU A 116 14.34 -14.27 11.86
CA LEU A 116 14.23 -14.08 13.30
C LEU A 116 12.81 -13.70 13.69
N VAL A 117 12.44 -14.00 14.94
CA VAL A 117 11.16 -13.62 15.54
C VAL A 117 11.44 -12.74 16.75
N ALA A 118 11.16 -11.44 16.61
CA ALA A 118 11.54 -10.44 17.59
C ALA A 118 10.97 -10.69 19.02
N PRO A 119 9.70 -11.12 19.22
CA PRO A 119 9.18 -11.45 20.52
C PRO A 119 9.85 -12.67 21.20
N GLU A 120 10.41 -13.60 20.42
CA GLU A 120 11.05 -14.80 20.96
C GLU A 120 12.51 -14.55 21.35
N ASP A 121 13.23 -13.80 20.49
CA ASP A 121 14.64 -13.44 20.76
C ASP A 121 14.95 -12.01 20.29
N PRO A 122 14.57 -11.00 21.08
CA PRO A 122 14.91 -9.62 20.77
C PRO A 122 16.42 -9.36 20.76
N GLN A 123 17.20 -10.17 21.50
CA GLN A 123 18.65 -10.01 21.57
C GLN A 123 19.33 -10.43 20.26
N ALA A 124 18.88 -11.48 19.61
CA ALA A 124 19.36 -11.89 18.28
C ALA A 124 19.10 -10.80 17.25
N VAL A 125 17.91 -10.18 17.26
CA VAL A 125 17.58 -9.06 16.36
C VAL A 125 18.52 -7.87 16.58
N LEU A 126 18.71 -7.47 17.85
CA LEU A 126 19.63 -6.37 18.19
C LEU A 126 21.08 -6.68 17.80
N ALA A 127 21.54 -7.93 18.02
CA ALA A 127 22.88 -8.37 17.61
C ALA A 127 23.04 -8.34 16.08
N ARG A 128 22.00 -8.72 15.32
CA ARG A 128 22.03 -8.70 13.87
C ARG A 128 22.09 -7.27 13.33
N ILE A 129 21.31 -6.33 13.86
CA ILE A 129 21.39 -4.90 13.49
C ILE A 129 22.78 -4.33 13.81
N ALA A 130 23.33 -4.70 14.95
CA ALA A 130 24.67 -4.27 15.39
C ALA A 130 25.82 -5.05 14.72
N GLY A 131 25.54 -6.06 13.90
CA GLY A 131 26.55 -6.92 13.31
C GLY A 131 27.46 -6.21 12.30
N PRO A 132 28.74 -6.64 12.17
CA PRO A 132 29.72 -5.97 11.28
C PRO A 132 29.33 -6.08 9.80
N ASP A 133 28.67 -7.15 9.40
CA ASP A 133 28.25 -7.36 8.01
C ASP A 133 27.03 -6.50 7.63
N THR A 134 26.23 -6.01 8.61
CA THR A 134 25.01 -5.22 8.36
C THR A 134 25.38 -3.84 7.84
N ARG A 135 24.87 -3.50 6.68
CA ARG A 135 25.05 -2.22 5.98
C ARG A 135 23.74 -1.47 5.76
N ILE A 136 22.63 -2.21 5.64
CA ILE A 136 21.29 -1.65 5.46
C ILE A 136 20.33 -2.29 6.48
N VAL A 137 19.53 -1.47 7.15
CA VAL A 137 18.37 -1.93 7.91
C VAL A 137 17.12 -1.37 7.24
N SER A 138 16.26 -2.24 6.71
CA SER A 138 15.05 -1.84 6.00
C SER A 138 13.79 -2.23 6.75
N VAL A 139 12.68 -1.52 6.52
CA VAL A 139 11.42 -1.76 7.23
C VAL A 139 10.23 -1.83 6.27
N THR A 140 9.28 -2.75 6.55
CA THR A 140 7.91 -2.75 6.04
C THR A 140 6.96 -3.09 7.18
N VAL A 141 6.51 -2.06 7.89
CA VAL A 141 5.82 -2.21 9.18
C VAL A 141 4.47 -1.52 9.21
N THR A 142 4.07 -0.95 8.08
CA THR A 142 2.88 -0.12 7.91
C THR A 142 2.93 1.15 8.78
N GLU A 143 1.98 2.05 8.58
CA GLU A 143 1.89 3.32 9.28
C GLU A 143 1.92 3.18 10.81
N LYS A 144 1.24 2.13 11.33
CA LYS A 144 1.18 1.84 12.77
C LYS A 144 2.55 1.51 13.39
N GLY A 145 3.46 0.94 12.63
CA GLY A 145 4.79 0.54 13.12
C GLY A 145 5.75 1.70 13.39
N TYR A 146 5.39 2.91 12.96
CA TYR A 146 6.19 4.13 13.23
C TYR A 146 5.87 4.74 14.59
N CYS A 147 4.79 4.35 15.24
CA CYS A 147 4.34 4.85 16.54
C CYS A 147 4.30 6.39 16.57
N HIS A 148 3.87 7.03 15.49
CA HIS A 148 3.72 8.47 15.41
C HIS A 148 2.27 8.88 15.62
N ASP A 149 2.07 10.06 16.17
CA ASP A 149 0.77 10.73 16.21
C ASP A 149 0.48 11.34 14.82
N PRO A 150 -0.56 10.88 14.10
CA PRO A 150 -0.87 11.39 12.78
C PRO A 150 -1.19 12.90 12.73
N ALA A 151 -1.70 13.48 13.82
CA ALA A 151 -2.07 14.88 13.88
C ALA A 151 -0.84 15.80 13.99
N SER A 152 0.16 15.41 14.79
CA SER A 152 1.38 16.20 15.00
C SER A 152 2.56 15.74 14.14
N GLY A 153 2.52 14.55 13.57
CA GLY A 153 3.64 13.92 12.86
C GLY A 153 4.82 13.58 13.75
N ARG A 154 4.66 13.61 15.08
CA ARG A 154 5.71 13.37 16.07
C ARG A 154 5.61 11.95 16.64
N LEU A 155 6.74 11.46 17.19
CA LEU A 155 6.75 10.21 17.93
C LEU A 155 5.78 10.31 19.13
N ASP A 156 4.83 9.38 19.19
CA ASP A 156 3.91 9.28 20.34
C ASP A 156 4.64 8.60 21.52
N LEU A 157 5.09 9.41 22.46
CA LEU A 157 5.79 8.92 23.67
C LEU A 157 4.85 8.19 24.63
N ALA A 158 3.53 8.36 24.48
CA ALA A 158 2.53 7.64 25.29
C ALA A 158 2.15 6.29 24.64
N HIS A 159 2.58 6.02 23.41
CA HIS A 159 2.34 4.73 22.78
C HIS A 159 2.91 3.60 23.65
N PRO A 160 2.13 2.54 23.97
CA PRO A 160 2.55 1.50 24.91
C PRO A 160 3.90 0.86 24.59
N ASP A 161 4.17 0.58 23.30
CA ASP A 161 5.43 -0.02 22.87
C ASP A 161 6.60 0.97 23.02
N ILE A 162 6.40 2.26 22.78
CA ILE A 162 7.45 3.29 22.94
C ILE A 162 7.78 3.48 24.43
N ALA A 163 6.77 3.59 25.27
CA ALA A 163 6.95 3.68 26.73
C ALA A 163 7.68 2.44 27.29
N HIS A 164 7.29 1.24 26.83
CA HIS A 164 7.96 0.00 27.15
C HIS A 164 9.45 0.02 26.74
N ASP A 165 9.76 0.41 25.50
CA ASP A 165 11.11 0.33 24.95
C ASP A 165 12.07 1.36 25.55
N LEU A 166 11.54 2.46 26.07
CA LEU A 166 12.30 3.40 26.88
C LEU A 166 12.66 2.79 28.25
N ALA A 167 11.74 2.06 28.87
CA ALA A 167 11.92 1.45 30.19
C ALA A 167 12.67 0.10 30.14
N GLN A 168 12.56 -0.65 29.05
CA GLN A 168 13.10 -2.01 28.88
C GLN A 168 14.05 -2.09 27.67
N PRO A 169 15.25 -1.51 27.74
CA PRO A 169 16.16 -1.38 26.59
C PRO A 169 16.66 -2.71 26.02
N ALA A 170 16.61 -3.78 26.81
CA ALA A 170 17.09 -5.09 26.40
C ALA A 170 16.07 -5.87 25.53
N ALA A 171 14.78 -5.56 25.63
CA ALA A 171 13.72 -6.28 24.94
C ALA A 171 12.74 -5.32 24.24
N PRO A 172 13.17 -4.60 23.19
CA PRO A 172 12.29 -3.72 22.45
C PRO A 172 11.10 -4.47 21.82
N ARG A 173 9.98 -3.74 21.65
CA ARG A 173 8.76 -4.21 20.97
C ARG A 173 8.47 -3.44 19.70
N SER A 174 8.76 -2.13 19.70
CA SER A 174 8.55 -1.27 18.54
C SER A 174 9.70 -1.37 17.53
N THR A 175 9.38 -1.13 16.27
CA THR A 175 10.38 -0.98 15.20
C THR A 175 11.41 0.08 15.56
N ILE A 176 10.96 1.22 16.09
CA ILE A 176 11.82 2.34 16.48
C ILE A 176 12.77 1.94 17.61
N GLY A 177 12.27 1.22 18.59
CA GLY A 177 13.09 0.68 19.68
C GLY A 177 14.19 -0.26 19.17
N PHE A 178 13.86 -1.22 18.31
CA PHE A 178 14.86 -2.11 17.70
C PHE A 178 15.91 -1.33 16.91
N LEU A 179 15.50 -0.36 16.09
CA LEU A 179 16.43 0.46 15.30
C LEU A 179 17.39 1.22 16.23
N VAL A 180 16.88 1.97 17.20
CA VAL A 180 17.72 2.81 18.07
C VAL A 180 18.61 1.96 18.96
N ARG A 181 18.11 0.88 19.57
CA ARG A 181 18.91 0.01 20.45
C ARG A 181 19.97 -0.77 19.65
N GLY A 182 19.65 -1.21 18.44
CA GLY A 182 20.62 -1.82 17.53
C GLY A 182 21.74 -0.85 17.13
N LEU A 183 21.38 0.40 16.77
CA LEU A 183 22.34 1.47 16.45
C LEU A 183 23.19 1.87 17.67
N GLN A 184 22.60 1.89 18.87
CA GLN A 184 23.33 2.13 20.13
C GLN A 184 24.42 1.08 20.35
N ARG A 185 24.08 -0.21 20.19
CA ARG A 185 25.06 -1.31 20.31
C ARG A 185 26.16 -1.21 19.26
N ARG A 186 25.77 -0.89 18.02
CA ARG A 186 26.70 -0.75 16.90
C ARG A 186 27.73 0.36 17.16
N ARG A 187 27.28 1.53 17.63
CA ARG A 187 28.15 2.64 18.03
C ARG A 187 29.08 2.24 19.17
N ALA A 188 28.55 1.56 20.21
CA ALA A 188 29.35 1.09 21.36
C ALA A 188 30.41 0.07 20.95
N ALA A 189 30.17 -0.73 19.91
CA ALA A 189 31.13 -1.67 19.34
C ALA A 189 32.15 -1.01 18.40
N GLY A 190 32.13 0.31 18.21
CA GLY A 190 33.01 1.03 17.29
C GLY A 190 32.78 0.76 15.82
N LEU A 191 31.63 0.20 15.46
CA LEU A 191 31.25 -0.09 14.07
C LEU A 191 30.71 1.16 13.36
N GLY A 192 30.93 1.22 12.05
CA GLY A 192 30.47 2.32 11.19
C GLY A 192 28.95 2.43 11.09
N PRO A 193 28.44 3.52 10.50
CA PRO A 193 26.99 3.73 10.31
C PRO A 193 26.37 2.73 9.36
N VAL A 194 25.03 2.74 9.30
CA VAL A 194 24.22 1.99 8.34
C VAL A 194 23.21 2.89 7.69
N THR A 195 22.65 2.44 6.58
CA THR A 195 21.46 3.04 5.98
C THR A 195 20.22 2.43 6.63
N VAL A 196 19.27 3.27 7.05
CA VAL A 196 17.96 2.85 7.58
C VAL A 196 16.90 3.27 6.58
N MET A 197 16.22 2.32 5.96
CA MET A 197 15.38 2.56 4.79
C MET A 197 13.96 2.05 4.99
N SER A 198 12.98 2.90 4.74
CA SER A 198 11.57 2.51 4.69
C SER A 198 11.18 2.07 3.29
N LEU A 199 10.38 1.01 3.21
CA LEU A 199 9.70 0.52 2.02
C LEU A 199 8.17 0.55 2.21
N ASP A 200 7.68 1.36 3.15
CA ASP A 200 6.27 1.57 3.39
C ASP A 200 5.68 2.66 2.48
N ASN A 201 4.40 2.54 2.19
CA ASN A 201 3.65 3.51 1.39
C ASN A 201 3.26 4.75 2.21
N LEU A 202 4.24 5.51 2.67
CA LEU A 202 4.06 6.73 3.46
C LEU A 202 4.74 7.91 2.76
N PRO A 203 4.14 9.11 2.83
CA PRO A 203 4.78 10.31 2.30
C PRO A 203 6.12 10.58 2.98
N ALA A 204 7.16 10.84 2.17
CA ALA A 204 8.52 11.11 2.65
C ALA A 204 8.99 10.08 3.69
N ASN A 205 8.77 8.80 3.42
CA ASN A 205 8.91 7.69 4.36
C ASN A 205 10.29 7.63 5.05
N GLY A 206 11.38 7.93 4.35
CA GLY A 206 12.72 8.01 4.93
C GLY A 206 12.87 9.17 5.92
N ARG A 207 12.29 10.34 5.58
CA ARG A 207 12.30 11.52 6.47
C ARG A 207 11.47 11.28 7.72
N LEU A 208 10.29 10.65 7.58
CA LEU A 208 9.45 10.27 8.72
C LEU A 208 10.19 9.28 9.62
N LEU A 209 10.77 8.22 9.05
CA LEU A 209 11.52 7.22 9.82
C LEU A 209 12.70 7.86 10.57
N ARG A 210 13.45 8.75 9.92
CA ARG A 210 14.52 9.52 10.55
C ARG A 210 14.02 10.35 11.73
N ALA A 211 12.89 11.04 11.57
CA ALA A 211 12.32 11.86 12.64
C ALA A 211 11.93 11.01 13.86
N MET A 212 11.31 9.86 13.67
CA MET A 212 10.93 8.93 14.75
C MET A 212 12.15 8.36 15.46
N VAL A 213 13.15 7.89 14.68
CA VAL A 213 14.40 7.35 15.22
C VAL A 213 15.16 8.39 16.05
N LEU A 214 15.28 9.62 15.55
CA LEU A 214 15.98 10.70 16.27
C LEU A 214 15.22 11.15 17.51
N ALA A 215 13.89 11.23 17.46
CA ALA A 215 13.08 11.59 18.62
C ALA A 215 13.23 10.55 19.76
N PHE A 216 13.21 9.26 19.43
CA PHE A 216 13.47 8.21 20.41
C PHE A 216 14.92 8.22 20.90
N ALA A 217 15.89 8.31 19.99
CA ALA A 217 17.32 8.33 20.33
C ALA A 217 17.67 9.48 21.29
N THR A 218 17.08 10.67 21.11
CA THR A 218 17.24 11.82 22.02
C THR A 218 16.78 11.51 23.45
N ARG A 219 15.76 10.66 23.62
CA ARG A 219 15.30 10.23 24.95
C ARG A 219 16.23 9.20 25.59
N VAL A 220 16.99 8.49 24.76
CA VAL A 220 17.97 7.48 25.23
C VAL A 220 19.30 8.11 25.58
N ASP A 221 19.87 8.88 24.64
CA ASP A 221 21.17 9.53 24.73
C ASP A 221 21.31 10.59 23.62
N ALA A 222 21.53 11.84 24.00
CA ALA A 222 21.71 12.95 23.07
C ALA A 222 22.92 12.76 22.13
N ALA A 223 24.01 12.15 22.63
CA ALA A 223 25.19 11.88 21.82
C ALA A 223 24.96 10.76 20.80
N LEU A 224 24.09 9.78 21.13
CA LEU A 224 23.64 8.78 20.17
C LEU A 224 22.78 9.43 19.07
N ALA A 225 21.83 10.29 19.44
CA ALA A 225 20.99 11.00 18.47
C ALA A 225 21.85 11.86 17.52
N ALA A 226 22.84 12.58 18.03
CA ALA A 226 23.77 13.37 17.23
C ALA A 226 24.59 12.50 16.25
N TRP A 227 25.08 11.34 16.72
CA TRP A 227 25.82 10.40 15.85
C TRP A 227 24.90 9.83 14.75
N ILE A 228 23.67 9.40 15.07
CA ILE A 228 22.71 8.89 14.08
C ILE A 228 22.40 9.98 13.05
N ALA A 229 22.17 11.22 13.50
CA ALA A 229 21.83 12.34 12.63
C ALA A 229 22.93 12.69 11.64
N ALA A 230 24.21 12.54 12.05
CA ALA A 230 25.39 12.92 11.26
C ALA A 230 25.91 11.80 10.37
N ALA A 231 25.77 10.54 10.78
CA ALA A 231 26.47 9.42 10.14
C ALA A 231 25.53 8.43 9.40
N CYS A 232 24.30 8.22 9.91
CA CYS A 232 23.36 7.29 9.28
C CYS A 232 22.54 7.98 8.17
N GLU A 233 22.26 7.24 7.09
CA GLU A 233 21.43 7.72 5.99
C GLU A 233 20.01 7.15 6.07
N PHE A 234 19.04 7.97 5.62
CA PHE A 234 17.61 7.65 5.63
C PHE A 234 17.00 8.02 4.27
N PRO A 235 17.31 7.27 3.19
CA PRO A 235 16.75 7.56 1.88
C PRO A 235 15.23 7.39 1.86
N CYS A 236 14.54 8.32 1.20
CA CYS A 236 13.15 8.10 0.84
C CYS A 236 13.06 7.11 -0.31
N SER A 237 11.99 6.34 -0.33
CA SER A 237 11.73 5.40 -1.41
C SER A 237 10.25 5.36 -1.81
N MET A 238 9.99 5.23 -3.09
CA MET A 238 8.68 4.94 -3.64
C MET A 238 8.66 3.51 -4.15
N VAL A 239 7.73 2.71 -3.65
CA VAL A 239 7.56 1.30 -4.00
C VAL A 239 6.17 1.06 -4.58
N ASP A 240 6.09 0.26 -5.64
CA ASP A 240 4.82 -0.15 -6.22
C ASP A 240 4.90 -1.58 -6.78
N ARG A 241 4.05 -2.43 -6.25
CA ARG A 241 3.75 -3.77 -6.73
C ARG A 241 2.47 -4.27 -6.09
N ILE A 242 1.57 -4.86 -6.86
CA ILE A 242 0.39 -5.53 -6.32
C ILE A 242 0.80 -6.93 -5.86
N VAL A 243 0.59 -7.19 -4.57
CA VAL A 243 0.90 -8.47 -3.90
C VAL A 243 -0.36 -8.95 -3.20
N PRO A 244 -1.20 -9.76 -3.87
CA PRO A 244 -2.41 -10.29 -3.26
C PRO A 244 -2.09 -11.35 -2.20
N ARG A 245 -3.05 -11.61 -1.32
CA ARG A 245 -2.93 -12.67 -0.32
C ARG A 245 -2.89 -14.04 -1.01
N THR A 246 -1.91 -14.86 -0.64
CA THR A 246 -1.80 -16.25 -1.09
C THR A 246 -2.83 -17.13 -0.37
N THR A 247 -3.67 -17.84 -1.11
CA THR A 247 -4.67 -18.78 -0.59
C THR A 247 -4.14 -20.21 -0.53
N ASP A 248 -4.87 -21.12 0.12
CA ASP A 248 -4.51 -22.54 0.14
C ASP A 248 -4.63 -23.18 -1.25
N ALA A 249 -5.60 -22.75 -2.06
CA ALA A 249 -5.71 -23.17 -3.45
C ALA A 249 -4.47 -22.73 -4.28
N ASP A 250 -3.98 -21.51 -4.06
CA ASP A 250 -2.73 -21.06 -4.69
C ASP A 250 -1.54 -21.92 -4.29
N ARG A 251 -1.42 -22.27 -3.00
CA ARG A 251 -0.33 -23.14 -2.51
C ARG A 251 -0.36 -24.52 -3.18
N GLN A 252 -1.55 -25.10 -3.36
CA GLN A 252 -1.72 -26.39 -4.04
C GLN A 252 -1.33 -26.31 -5.51
N GLU A 253 -1.81 -25.27 -6.22
CA GLU A 253 -1.46 -25.03 -7.62
C GLU A 253 0.06 -24.87 -7.80
N ILE A 254 0.69 -24.08 -6.94
CA ILE A 254 2.14 -23.81 -6.97
C ILE A 254 2.93 -25.09 -6.65
N ALA A 255 2.50 -25.88 -5.69
CA ALA A 255 3.14 -27.16 -5.37
C ALA A 255 3.11 -28.12 -6.59
N GLY A 256 1.99 -28.18 -7.33
CA GLY A 256 1.89 -28.93 -8.57
C GLY A 256 2.86 -28.42 -9.65
N ALA A 257 3.01 -27.11 -9.79
CA ALA A 257 3.90 -26.50 -10.77
C ALA A 257 5.40 -26.63 -10.40
N LEU A 258 5.73 -26.68 -9.10
CA LEU A 258 7.09 -26.87 -8.60
C LEU A 258 7.51 -28.35 -8.53
N GLY A 259 6.55 -29.28 -8.40
CA GLY A 259 6.81 -30.67 -8.05
C GLY A 259 7.22 -30.89 -6.60
N VAL A 260 7.23 -29.85 -5.78
CA VAL A 260 7.56 -29.86 -4.35
C VAL A 260 6.64 -28.87 -3.60
N ARG A 261 6.43 -29.09 -2.31
CA ARG A 261 5.61 -28.21 -1.47
C ARG A 261 6.42 -26.98 -1.02
N ASP A 262 5.93 -25.80 -1.37
CA ASP A 262 6.35 -24.54 -0.75
C ASP A 262 5.29 -24.11 0.29
N ALA A 263 5.69 -23.99 1.55
CA ALA A 263 4.77 -23.62 2.64
C ALA A 263 4.40 -22.13 2.62
N TRP A 264 5.23 -21.27 2.03
CA TRP A 264 5.06 -19.81 2.11
C TRP A 264 5.33 -19.08 0.78
N PRO A 265 4.77 -19.55 -0.35
CA PRO A 265 4.96 -18.87 -1.64
C PRO A 265 4.33 -17.48 -1.59
N VAL A 266 4.77 -16.59 -2.49
CA VAL A 266 4.21 -15.26 -2.62
C VAL A 266 3.78 -14.99 -4.06
N LEU A 267 2.58 -14.42 -4.21
CA LEU A 267 2.01 -14.02 -5.49
C LEU A 267 2.27 -12.54 -5.73
N ALA A 268 2.55 -12.16 -6.97
CA ALA A 268 2.64 -10.76 -7.36
C ALA A 268 2.29 -10.57 -8.84
N GLU A 269 2.04 -9.32 -9.21
CA GLU A 269 2.05 -8.93 -10.62
C GLU A 269 3.48 -8.86 -11.18
N PRO A 270 3.67 -8.95 -12.51
CA PRO A 270 4.98 -8.74 -13.13
C PRO A 270 5.54 -7.33 -12.95
N TYR A 271 4.64 -6.32 -12.88
CA TYR A 271 5.06 -4.94 -12.69
C TYR A 271 5.71 -4.77 -11.31
N LEU A 272 6.83 -4.09 -11.32
CA LEU A 272 7.55 -3.65 -10.13
C LEU A 272 8.09 -2.26 -10.40
N GLU A 273 7.86 -1.34 -9.48
CA GLU A 273 8.50 -0.04 -9.48
C GLU A 273 9.11 0.22 -8.11
N TRP A 274 10.38 0.55 -8.12
CA TRP A 274 11.12 0.96 -6.95
C TRP A 274 12.00 2.14 -7.30
N VAL A 275 11.66 3.30 -6.76
CA VAL A 275 12.48 4.52 -6.85
C VAL A 275 13.03 4.79 -5.46
N VAL A 276 14.33 5.01 -5.34
CA VAL A 276 15.01 5.21 -4.07
C VAL A 276 16.06 6.30 -4.20
N GLU A 277 16.15 7.18 -3.20
CA GLU A 277 17.21 8.20 -3.13
C GLU A 277 18.59 7.52 -3.00
N ASP A 278 19.55 7.92 -3.84
CA ASP A 278 20.91 7.33 -3.84
C ASP A 278 21.79 7.85 -2.71
N ARG A 279 21.38 7.60 -1.47
CA ARG A 279 22.04 8.05 -0.23
C ARG A 279 22.23 6.88 0.70
N PHE A 280 23.44 6.31 0.73
CA PHE A 280 23.78 5.12 1.49
C PHE A 280 25.05 5.28 2.29
N ALA A 281 24.98 5.06 3.62
CA ALA A 281 26.09 5.26 4.55
C ALA A 281 27.21 4.23 4.40
N ALA A 282 26.91 2.99 3.99
CA ALA A 282 27.85 1.87 3.92
C ALA A 282 27.80 1.13 2.57
N GLY A 283 27.47 1.86 1.51
CA GLY A 283 27.26 1.29 0.17
C GLY A 283 25.93 0.55 0.03
N ARG A 284 25.64 0.09 -1.18
CA ARG A 284 24.43 -0.63 -1.56
C ARG A 284 24.69 -1.63 -2.69
N PRO A 285 23.81 -2.63 -2.89
CA PRO A 285 23.87 -3.45 -4.09
C PRO A 285 23.43 -2.64 -5.32
N ASP A 286 23.83 -3.10 -6.49
CA ASP A 286 23.25 -2.57 -7.72
C ASP A 286 21.87 -3.22 -7.98
N TRP A 287 20.85 -2.66 -7.37
CA TRP A 287 19.47 -3.09 -7.54
C TRP A 287 18.85 -2.72 -8.90
N THR A 288 19.57 -1.99 -9.76
CA THR A 288 19.08 -1.67 -11.12
C THR A 288 18.82 -2.94 -11.94
N ALA A 289 19.63 -3.98 -11.72
CA ALA A 289 19.41 -5.30 -12.32
C ALA A 289 18.05 -5.94 -11.93
N GLY A 290 17.51 -5.58 -10.77
CA GLY A 290 16.18 -5.99 -10.29
C GLY A 290 15.07 -5.00 -10.61
N GLY A 291 15.38 -3.90 -11.32
CA GLY A 291 14.41 -2.88 -11.74
C GLY A 291 14.30 -1.66 -10.81
N ALA A 292 15.15 -1.52 -9.80
CA ALA A 292 15.20 -0.31 -8.99
C ALA A 292 15.78 0.87 -9.77
N ARG A 293 15.28 2.08 -9.48
CA ARG A 293 15.80 3.35 -10.01
C ARG A 293 16.35 4.19 -8.88
N PHE A 294 17.61 4.59 -8.99
CA PHE A 294 18.24 5.53 -8.07
C PHE A 294 18.05 6.96 -8.56
N VAL A 295 17.69 7.85 -7.63
CA VAL A 295 17.39 9.27 -7.91
C VAL A 295 17.95 10.15 -6.79
N ASP A 296 18.06 11.45 -7.06
CA ASP A 296 18.44 12.44 -6.04
C ASP A 296 17.25 12.77 -5.12
N ASP A 297 16.01 12.76 -5.65
CA ASP A 297 14.78 13.05 -4.93
C ASP A 297 13.64 12.10 -5.38
N ALA A 298 13.08 11.35 -4.44
CA ALA A 298 11.98 10.43 -4.68
C ALA A 298 10.59 11.09 -4.64
N ALA A 299 10.46 12.31 -4.10
CA ALA A 299 9.17 12.97 -3.87
C ALA A 299 8.29 13.16 -5.13
N PRO A 300 8.83 13.49 -6.33
CA PRO A 300 8.02 13.57 -7.55
C PRO A 300 7.37 12.23 -7.93
N PHE A 301 8.11 11.12 -7.80
CA PHE A 301 7.62 9.77 -8.10
C PHE A 301 6.61 9.28 -7.04
N GLU A 302 6.83 9.65 -5.79
CA GLU A 302 5.91 9.40 -4.70
C GLU A 302 4.57 10.10 -4.94
N THR A 303 4.60 11.38 -5.32
CA THR A 303 3.41 12.17 -5.67
C THR A 303 2.67 11.54 -6.85
N LEU A 304 3.40 11.16 -7.90
CA LEU A 304 2.82 10.44 -9.05
C LEU A 304 2.08 9.18 -8.57
N LYS A 305 2.74 8.31 -7.83
CA LYS A 305 2.16 7.06 -7.38
C LYS A 305 0.98 7.25 -6.43
N LEU A 306 1.09 8.16 -5.46
CA LEU A 306 0.01 8.42 -4.52
C LEU A 306 -1.25 8.95 -5.22
N ARG A 307 -1.10 9.86 -6.19
CA ARG A 307 -2.24 10.46 -6.90
C ARG A 307 -2.76 9.56 -8.02
N MET A 308 -1.88 9.03 -8.88
CA MET A 308 -2.29 8.22 -10.04
C MET A 308 -2.70 6.81 -9.65
N VAL A 309 -1.85 6.08 -8.93
CA VAL A 309 -2.11 4.66 -8.60
C VAL A 309 -3.06 4.56 -7.42
N ASN A 310 -2.64 5.10 -6.26
CA ASN A 310 -3.40 4.94 -5.03
C ASN A 310 -4.70 5.75 -5.05
N GLY A 311 -4.71 6.94 -5.68
CA GLY A 311 -5.91 7.76 -5.87
C GLY A 311 -6.94 7.06 -6.74
N ALA A 312 -6.53 6.52 -7.89
CA ALA A 312 -7.43 5.77 -8.78
C ALA A 312 -7.95 4.48 -8.13
N HIS A 313 -7.11 3.74 -7.39
CA HIS A 313 -7.56 2.60 -6.60
C HIS A 313 -8.62 2.98 -5.57
N SER A 314 -8.42 4.08 -4.84
CA SER A 314 -9.40 4.54 -3.84
C SER A 314 -10.70 5.01 -4.50
N ALA A 315 -10.62 5.68 -5.66
CA ALA A 315 -11.78 6.10 -6.42
C ALA A 315 -12.61 4.90 -6.94
N LEU A 316 -11.93 3.83 -7.38
CA LEU A 316 -12.58 2.61 -7.85
C LEU A 316 -13.21 1.81 -6.71
N ALA A 317 -12.50 1.65 -5.57
CA ALA A 317 -12.78 0.62 -4.58
C ALA A 317 -14.17 0.75 -3.95
N CYS A 318 -14.50 1.93 -3.41
CA CYS A 318 -15.78 2.14 -2.71
C CYS A 318 -16.98 2.03 -3.68
N LEU A 319 -16.85 2.59 -4.88
CA LEU A 319 -17.86 2.47 -5.93
C LEU A 319 -18.07 1.00 -6.32
N SER A 320 -16.99 0.23 -6.44
CA SER A 320 -17.05 -1.19 -6.79
C SER A 320 -17.73 -2.03 -5.72
N VAL A 321 -17.40 -1.82 -4.44
CA VAL A 321 -18.04 -2.55 -3.34
C VAL A 321 -19.55 -2.28 -3.33
N MET A 322 -19.97 -1.02 -3.51
CA MET A 322 -21.38 -0.65 -3.57
C MET A 322 -22.11 -1.27 -4.78
N ALA A 323 -21.42 -1.42 -5.92
CA ALA A 323 -21.96 -2.04 -7.12
C ALA A 323 -21.86 -3.57 -7.13
N GLY A 324 -21.37 -4.20 -6.05
CA GLY A 324 -21.22 -5.65 -5.96
C GLY A 324 -20.04 -6.22 -6.77
N TRP A 325 -19.14 -5.38 -7.31
CA TRP A 325 -17.95 -5.84 -8.02
C TRP A 325 -16.84 -6.14 -7.01
N THR A 326 -16.58 -7.43 -6.81
CA THR A 326 -15.73 -7.92 -5.71
C THR A 326 -14.23 -7.75 -5.98
N THR A 327 -13.83 -7.68 -7.26
CA THR A 327 -12.42 -7.54 -7.66
C THR A 327 -12.21 -6.37 -8.61
N VAL A 328 -10.98 -5.87 -8.67
CA VAL A 328 -10.60 -4.72 -9.50
C VAL A 328 -10.81 -5.02 -10.99
N ASP A 329 -10.47 -6.22 -11.45
CA ASP A 329 -10.67 -6.64 -12.84
C ASP A 329 -12.15 -6.69 -13.22
N GLN A 330 -13.05 -7.14 -12.31
CA GLN A 330 -14.50 -7.09 -12.52
C GLN A 330 -15.01 -5.65 -12.69
N ALA A 331 -14.50 -4.72 -11.86
CA ALA A 331 -14.82 -3.31 -12.00
C ALA A 331 -14.30 -2.72 -13.32
N MET A 332 -13.07 -3.07 -13.70
CA MET A 332 -12.47 -2.63 -14.97
C MET A 332 -13.10 -3.24 -16.22
N ALA A 333 -13.78 -4.39 -16.08
CA ALA A 333 -14.59 -4.97 -17.15
C ALA A 333 -15.86 -4.15 -17.44
N GLN A 334 -16.24 -3.22 -16.55
CA GLN A 334 -17.33 -2.28 -16.78
C GLN A 334 -16.84 -1.09 -17.61
N PRO A 335 -17.36 -0.87 -18.84
CA PRO A 335 -16.87 0.21 -19.70
C PRO A 335 -16.95 1.61 -19.05
N ALA A 336 -18.03 1.87 -18.30
CA ALA A 336 -18.22 3.13 -17.60
C ALA A 336 -17.15 3.38 -16.51
N MET A 337 -16.76 2.34 -15.75
CA MET A 337 -15.69 2.44 -14.76
C MET A 337 -14.32 2.67 -15.42
N ALA A 338 -14.02 1.94 -16.49
CA ALA A 338 -12.77 2.11 -17.23
C ALA A 338 -12.65 3.52 -17.86
N CYS A 339 -13.74 4.04 -18.41
CA CYS A 339 -13.81 5.42 -18.91
C CYS A 339 -13.61 6.45 -17.78
N TYR A 340 -14.36 6.27 -16.68
CA TYR A 340 -14.24 7.16 -15.51
C TYR A 340 -12.81 7.26 -14.99
N LEU A 341 -12.12 6.13 -14.78
CA LEU A 341 -10.74 6.14 -14.30
C LEU A 341 -9.76 6.78 -15.28
N ARG A 342 -9.93 6.52 -16.58
CA ARG A 342 -9.11 7.15 -17.63
C ARG A 342 -9.25 8.65 -17.59
N ASP A 343 -10.48 9.15 -17.51
CA ASP A 343 -10.80 10.58 -17.52
C ASP A 343 -10.37 11.26 -16.21
N LEU A 344 -10.61 10.61 -15.06
CA LEU A 344 -10.11 11.07 -13.75
C LEU A 344 -8.59 11.26 -13.77
N MET A 345 -7.85 10.24 -14.22
CA MET A 345 -6.40 10.32 -14.31
C MET A 345 -5.93 11.43 -15.24
N ARG A 346 -6.47 11.48 -16.48
CA ARG A 346 -6.02 12.40 -17.51
C ARG A 346 -6.39 13.85 -17.20
N ASN A 347 -7.64 14.08 -16.78
CA ASN A 347 -8.20 15.43 -16.76
C ASN A 347 -8.11 16.08 -15.37
N GLU A 348 -8.04 15.28 -14.30
CA GLU A 348 -8.06 15.81 -12.94
C GLU A 348 -6.78 15.54 -12.15
N ILE A 349 -6.13 14.36 -12.31
CA ILE A 349 -4.91 14.03 -11.57
C ILE A 349 -3.65 14.53 -12.30
N GLU A 350 -3.45 14.16 -13.57
CA GLU A 350 -2.25 14.52 -14.33
C GLU A 350 -1.90 16.02 -14.27
N PRO A 351 -2.85 16.96 -14.39
CA PRO A 351 -2.55 18.39 -14.32
C PRO A 351 -2.03 18.88 -12.96
N THR A 352 -2.11 18.04 -11.92
CA THR A 352 -1.64 18.36 -10.56
C THR A 352 -0.29 17.75 -10.23
N LEU A 353 0.28 16.96 -11.15
CA LEU A 353 1.54 16.27 -10.90
C LEU A 353 2.74 17.22 -11.08
N PRO A 354 3.82 17.04 -10.32
CA PRO A 354 5.06 17.74 -10.57
C PRO A 354 5.67 17.31 -11.92
N ALA A 355 6.57 18.11 -12.44
CA ALA A 355 7.32 17.74 -13.63
C ALA A 355 8.15 16.47 -13.37
N LEU A 356 8.05 15.50 -14.27
CA LEU A 356 8.76 14.21 -14.22
C LEU A 356 9.52 14.04 -15.54
N PRO A 357 10.73 14.60 -15.67
CA PRO A 357 11.49 14.54 -16.91
C PRO A 357 11.73 13.08 -17.35
N GLY A 358 11.48 12.81 -18.63
CA GLY A 358 11.66 11.48 -19.22
C GLY A 358 10.55 10.47 -18.90
N LEU A 359 9.47 10.86 -18.21
CA LEU A 359 8.30 10.00 -18.00
C LEU A 359 7.17 10.36 -18.97
N ASP A 360 6.77 9.38 -19.79
CA ASP A 360 5.56 9.47 -20.60
C ASP A 360 4.32 9.13 -19.75
N LEU A 361 3.57 10.17 -19.32
CA LEU A 361 2.36 10.01 -18.50
C LEU A 361 1.24 9.26 -19.24
N MET A 362 1.14 9.39 -20.57
CA MET A 362 0.16 8.63 -21.34
C MET A 362 0.47 7.13 -21.31
N ALA A 363 1.71 6.75 -21.56
CA ALA A 363 2.14 5.36 -21.49
C ALA A 363 2.02 4.81 -20.05
N TYR A 364 2.33 5.63 -19.03
CA TYR A 364 2.17 5.26 -17.62
C TYR A 364 0.70 4.96 -17.29
N ARG A 365 -0.22 5.87 -17.64
CA ARG A 365 -1.68 5.68 -17.45
C ARG A 365 -2.19 4.43 -18.15
N GLN A 366 -1.80 4.20 -19.41
CA GLN A 366 -2.22 3.01 -20.16
C GLN A 366 -1.72 1.71 -19.49
N ARG A 367 -0.48 1.68 -19.02
CA ARG A 367 0.04 0.54 -18.25
C ARG A 367 -0.75 0.31 -16.98
N LEU A 368 -1.05 1.37 -16.23
CA LEU A 368 -1.81 1.29 -14.99
C LEU A 368 -3.22 0.73 -15.21
N LEU A 369 -3.93 1.21 -16.22
CA LEU A 369 -5.26 0.69 -16.56
C LEU A 369 -5.21 -0.81 -16.95
N ARG A 370 -4.17 -1.23 -17.70
CA ARG A 370 -3.96 -2.66 -18.00
C ARG A 370 -3.65 -3.49 -16.74
N ARG A 371 -2.87 -2.95 -15.79
CA ARG A 371 -2.59 -3.62 -14.51
C ARG A 371 -3.88 -3.83 -13.71
N PHE A 372 -4.74 -2.82 -13.64
CA PHE A 372 -6.03 -2.91 -12.95
C PHE A 372 -6.97 -3.93 -13.60
N ALA A 373 -6.95 -4.03 -14.91
CA ALA A 373 -7.74 -4.99 -15.66
C ALA A 373 -7.19 -6.43 -15.63
N ASN A 374 -6.08 -6.71 -14.92
CA ASN A 374 -5.47 -8.04 -14.88
C ASN A 374 -6.30 -9.05 -14.06
N PRO A 375 -7.03 -10.00 -14.69
CA PRO A 375 -7.92 -10.94 -13.99
C PRO A 375 -7.15 -12.01 -13.20
N ALA A 376 -5.84 -12.16 -13.47
CA ALA A 376 -5.01 -13.16 -12.80
C ALA A 376 -4.69 -12.80 -11.33
N LEU A 377 -4.86 -11.52 -10.93
CA LEU A 377 -4.54 -11.06 -9.58
C LEU A 377 -5.72 -11.18 -8.61
N LYS A 378 -6.95 -11.05 -9.10
CA LYS A 378 -8.21 -11.07 -8.29
C LYS A 378 -8.12 -10.15 -7.06
N HIS A 379 -7.56 -8.95 -7.25
CA HIS A 379 -7.33 -7.99 -6.17
C HIS A 379 -8.66 -7.50 -5.61
N GLN A 380 -8.90 -7.74 -4.33
CA GLN A 380 -10.20 -7.51 -3.69
C GLN A 380 -10.48 -6.02 -3.47
N THR A 381 -11.62 -5.54 -3.96
CA THR A 381 -12.05 -4.13 -3.81
C THR A 381 -12.26 -3.75 -2.35
N ARG A 382 -12.76 -4.67 -1.52
CA ARG A 382 -12.91 -4.50 -0.07
C ARG A 382 -11.58 -4.25 0.64
N GLN A 383 -10.52 -4.96 0.26
CA GLN A 383 -9.18 -4.77 0.83
C GLN A 383 -8.63 -3.36 0.55
N ILE A 384 -8.93 -2.83 -0.64
CA ILE A 384 -8.51 -1.48 -1.02
C ILE A 384 -9.31 -0.42 -0.25
N ALA A 385 -10.61 -0.67 -0.02
CA ALA A 385 -11.52 0.26 0.67
C ALA A 385 -11.29 0.37 2.19
N MET A 386 -10.52 -0.55 2.80
CA MET A 386 -10.14 -0.48 4.23
C MET A 386 -9.36 0.80 4.54
N ASP A 387 -9.44 1.25 5.81
CA ASP A 387 -8.72 2.42 6.33
C ASP A 387 -8.94 3.69 5.51
N GLY A 388 -10.16 3.90 5.01
CA GLY A 388 -10.53 5.01 4.14
C GLY A 388 -10.25 6.37 4.78
N SER A 389 -10.52 6.54 6.08
CA SER A 389 -10.28 7.76 6.84
C SER A 389 -8.80 8.19 6.81
N GLN A 390 -7.88 7.24 6.80
CA GLN A 390 -6.43 7.50 6.74
C GLN A 390 -5.93 7.68 5.30
N LYS A 391 -6.53 6.96 4.34
CA LYS A 391 -6.10 6.95 2.95
C LYS A 391 -6.61 8.14 2.14
N LEU A 392 -7.85 8.56 2.37
CA LEU A 392 -8.53 9.61 1.60
C LEU A 392 -7.76 10.94 1.59
N PRO A 393 -7.24 11.47 2.74
CA PRO A 393 -6.54 12.74 2.79
C PRO A 393 -5.38 12.83 1.79
N GLN A 394 -4.52 11.83 1.74
CA GLN A 394 -3.31 11.82 0.92
C GLN A 394 -3.56 11.37 -0.53
N ARG A 395 -4.59 10.53 -0.78
CA ARG A 395 -4.82 9.92 -2.10
C ARG A 395 -5.75 10.72 -2.99
N LEU A 396 -6.79 11.33 -2.41
CA LEU A 396 -7.82 12.08 -3.15
C LEU A 396 -7.85 13.55 -2.75
N LEU A 397 -7.92 13.86 -1.43
CA LEU A 397 -8.13 15.24 -0.98
C LEU A 397 -6.91 16.13 -1.27
N ALA A 398 -5.70 15.60 -1.27
CA ALA A 398 -4.51 16.36 -1.70
C ALA A 398 -4.62 16.80 -3.16
N THR A 399 -5.18 15.95 -4.04
CA THR A 399 -5.44 16.32 -5.44
C THR A 399 -6.57 17.33 -5.57
N VAL A 400 -7.65 17.18 -4.76
CA VAL A 400 -8.74 18.17 -4.70
C VAL A 400 -8.21 19.54 -4.30
N ARG A 401 -7.36 19.62 -3.27
CA ARG A 401 -6.72 20.88 -2.83
C ARG A 401 -5.91 21.53 -3.95
N ALA A 402 -5.12 20.73 -4.68
CA ALA A 402 -4.35 21.24 -5.81
C ALA A 402 -5.26 21.78 -6.94
N ARG A 403 -6.39 21.11 -7.22
CA ARG A 403 -7.39 21.55 -8.20
C ARG A 403 -8.08 22.85 -7.77
N LEU A 404 -8.49 22.94 -6.49
CA LEU A 404 -9.10 24.16 -5.92
C LEU A 404 -8.14 25.32 -5.96
N ALA A 405 -6.87 25.14 -5.61
CA ALA A 405 -5.84 26.18 -5.64
C ALA A 405 -5.57 26.70 -7.05
N ALA A 406 -5.74 25.85 -8.07
CA ALA A 406 -5.61 26.20 -9.48
C ALA A 406 -6.93 26.65 -10.13
N ASP A 407 -8.00 26.82 -9.36
CA ASP A 407 -9.36 27.12 -9.84
C ASP A 407 -9.90 26.15 -10.90
N LEU A 408 -9.47 24.91 -10.87
CA LEU A 408 -9.86 23.87 -11.82
C LEU A 408 -11.05 23.04 -11.32
N PRO A 409 -11.92 22.52 -12.22
CA PRO A 409 -13.02 21.63 -11.87
C PRO A 409 -12.48 20.25 -11.46
N PHE A 410 -13.19 19.55 -10.56
CA PHE A 410 -12.81 18.21 -10.04
C PHE A 410 -14.02 17.26 -9.88
N PRO A 411 -14.90 17.14 -10.87
CA PRO A 411 -16.13 16.37 -10.73
C PRO A 411 -15.87 14.86 -10.58
N GLY A 412 -14.79 14.30 -11.14
CA GLY A 412 -14.42 12.90 -10.97
C GLY A 412 -13.89 12.61 -9.56
N LEU A 413 -13.06 13.50 -9.00
CA LEU A 413 -12.62 13.41 -7.61
C LEU A 413 -13.79 13.58 -6.64
N ALA A 414 -14.74 14.48 -6.94
CA ALA A 414 -15.95 14.63 -6.16
C ALA A 414 -16.80 13.35 -6.12
N LEU A 415 -16.91 12.63 -7.26
CA LEU A 415 -17.57 11.32 -7.32
C LEU A 415 -16.82 10.26 -6.50
N ALA A 416 -15.50 10.25 -6.51
CA ALA A 416 -14.71 9.35 -5.68
C ALA A 416 -14.95 9.58 -4.18
N VAL A 417 -14.97 10.87 -3.75
CA VAL A 417 -15.27 11.25 -2.37
C VAL A 417 -16.71 10.89 -2.01
N ALA A 418 -17.68 11.23 -2.86
CA ALA A 418 -19.08 10.86 -2.67
C ALA A 418 -19.25 9.33 -2.57
N GLY A 419 -18.51 8.57 -3.38
CA GLY A 419 -18.47 7.11 -3.32
C GLY A 419 -18.02 6.61 -1.95
N TRP A 420 -16.95 7.20 -1.38
CA TRP A 420 -16.53 6.84 -0.03
C TRP A 420 -17.55 7.23 1.04
N LEU A 421 -18.11 8.44 0.99
CA LEU A 421 -19.16 8.86 1.93
C LEU A 421 -20.38 7.92 1.88
N HIS A 422 -20.80 7.50 0.68
CA HIS A 422 -21.94 6.63 0.53
C HIS A 422 -21.63 5.17 0.91
N PHE A 423 -20.38 4.70 0.69
CA PHE A 423 -19.88 3.41 1.15
C PHE A 423 -20.03 3.24 2.68
N LEU A 424 -19.94 4.32 3.47
CA LEU A 424 -20.12 4.29 4.93
C LEU A 424 -21.51 3.80 5.37
N ARG A 425 -22.48 3.68 4.47
CA ARG A 425 -23.78 3.07 4.73
C ARG A 425 -23.67 1.60 5.15
N GLY A 426 -22.59 0.89 4.76
CA GLY A 426 -22.37 -0.51 5.08
C GLY A 426 -23.30 -1.48 4.36
N VAL A 427 -23.92 -1.06 3.24
CA VAL A 427 -24.86 -1.87 2.44
C VAL A 427 -24.61 -1.60 0.96
N ASP A 428 -24.51 -2.66 0.15
CA ASP A 428 -24.38 -2.57 -1.32
C ASP A 428 -25.76 -2.29 -2.00
N GLN A 429 -25.73 -2.18 -3.32
CA GLN A 429 -26.95 -1.93 -4.13
C GLN A 429 -27.98 -3.07 -4.06
N ASP A 430 -27.57 -4.29 -3.74
CA ASP A 430 -28.42 -5.46 -3.59
C ASP A 430 -28.94 -5.64 -2.16
N GLY A 431 -28.63 -4.69 -1.25
CA GLY A 431 -29.04 -4.73 0.15
C GLY A 431 -28.16 -5.63 1.03
N ARG A 432 -27.03 -6.17 0.50
CA ARG A 432 -26.12 -6.99 1.29
C ARG A 432 -25.24 -6.12 2.19
N ARG A 433 -25.14 -6.51 3.46
CA ARG A 433 -24.32 -5.79 4.43
C ARG A 433 -22.85 -6.11 4.27
N TYR A 434 -22.01 -5.11 4.58
CA TYR A 434 -20.56 -5.27 4.73
C TYR A 434 -20.03 -4.42 5.88
N ASP A 435 -18.93 -4.89 6.49
CA ASP A 435 -18.30 -4.18 7.59
C ASP A 435 -17.38 -3.07 7.10
N ILE A 436 -17.42 -1.93 7.78
CA ILE A 436 -16.50 -0.82 7.56
C ILE A 436 -15.24 -1.09 8.41
N GLN A 437 -14.18 -1.54 7.76
CA GLN A 437 -12.88 -1.76 8.40
C GLN A 437 -12.07 -0.46 8.35
N ASP A 438 -12.18 0.34 9.41
CA ASP A 438 -11.56 1.65 9.51
C ASP A 438 -11.27 1.95 10.99
N PRO A 439 -10.10 2.56 11.34
CA PRO A 439 -9.80 2.95 12.72
C PRO A 439 -10.83 3.89 13.33
N MET A 440 -11.54 4.65 12.49
CA MET A 440 -12.59 5.57 12.90
C MET A 440 -14.01 5.02 12.70
N ALA A 441 -14.19 3.71 12.53
CA ALA A 441 -15.48 3.11 12.16
C ALA A 441 -16.67 3.58 13.03
N ASP A 442 -16.51 3.63 14.36
CA ASP A 442 -17.56 4.08 15.28
C ASP A 442 -17.88 5.58 15.13
N ILE A 443 -16.87 6.41 14.88
CA ILE A 443 -17.03 7.84 14.64
C ILE A 443 -17.77 8.06 13.31
N LEU A 444 -17.34 7.35 12.27
CA LEU A 444 -17.92 7.39 10.93
C LEU A 444 -19.39 6.95 10.95
N ALA A 445 -19.72 5.87 11.67
CA ALA A 445 -21.08 5.40 11.81
C ALA A 445 -21.99 6.44 12.50
N ARG A 446 -21.52 7.06 13.59
CA ARG A 446 -22.27 8.15 14.28
C ARG A 446 -22.46 9.36 13.38
N ARG A 447 -21.42 9.79 12.66
CA ARG A 447 -21.50 10.90 11.71
C ARG A 447 -22.46 10.60 10.56
N TYR A 448 -22.43 9.39 10.03
CA TYR A 448 -23.37 8.96 8.98
C TYR A 448 -24.82 9.06 9.46
N ALA A 449 -25.12 8.54 10.66
CA ALA A 449 -26.45 8.64 11.24
C ALA A 449 -26.87 10.10 11.53
N SER A 450 -25.93 10.99 11.91
CA SER A 450 -26.18 12.43 12.06
C SER A 450 -26.50 13.09 10.72
N ALA A 451 -25.77 12.75 9.66
CA ALA A 451 -25.99 13.26 8.32
C ALA A 451 -27.38 12.87 7.76
N GLU A 452 -27.82 11.62 7.99
CA GLU A 452 -29.17 11.21 7.59
C GLU A 452 -30.25 12.04 8.31
N ARG A 453 -30.09 12.35 9.59
CA ARG A 453 -31.04 13.24 10.33
C ARG A 453 -31.01 14.67 9.80
N ALA A 454 -29.82 15.22 9.54
CA ALA A 454 -29.67 16.57 8.98
C ALA A 454 -30.36 16.71 7.62
N ALA A 455 -30.22 15.69 6.78
CA ALA A 455 -30.90 15.64 5.48
C ALA A 455 -32.42 15.61 5.60
N LEU A 456 -32.94 14.79 6.52
CA LEU A 456 -34.39 14.71 6.77
C LEU A 456 -34.96 16.06 7.26
N GLN A 457 -34.27 16.77 8.15
CA GLN A 457 -34.65 18.08 8.62
C GLN A 457 -34.67 19.12 7.48
N ALA A 458 -33.56 19.18 6.69
CA ALA A 458 -33.48 20.11 5.56
C ALA A 458 -34.49 19.80 4.45
N GLY A 459 -34.87 18.53 4.27
CA GLY A 459 -35.90 18.08 3.33
C GLY A 459 -37.33 18.42 3.83
N ALA A 460 -37.57 18.42 5.13
CA ALA A 460 -38.83 18.81 5.73
C ALA A 460 -39.05 20.34 5.68
N ASP A 461 -37.98 21.12 5.81
CA ASP A 461 -38.02 22.58 5.71
C ASP A 461 -38.22 23.09 4.27
N SER A 462 -37.83 22.30 3.25
CA SER A 462 -38.15 22.57 1.85
C SER A 462 -39.51 21.95 1.51
N ALA A 463 -40.57 22.78 1.60
CA ALA A 463 -41.96 22.37 1.45
C ALA A 463 -42.22 21.29 0.36
N GLY A 464 -42.52 20.04 0.78
CA GLY A 464 -43.16 19.00 -0.03
C GLY A 464 -42.31 17.96 -0.72
N GLY A 465 -41.02 17.88 -0.42
CA GLY A 465 -40.11 16.91 -1.08
C GLY A 465 -39.93 15.62 -0.30
N VAL A 466 -40.66 14.59 -0.67
CA VAL A 466 -40.49 13.22 -0.17
C VAL A 466 -39.09 12.69 -0.50
N TRP A 467 -38.43 12.08 0.48
CA TRP A 467 -37.20 11.27 0.33
C TRP A 467 -37.42 9.98 -0.52
N ALA A 468 -38.50 9.88 -1.23
CA ALA A 468 -38.84 8.80 -2.15
C ALA A 468 -38.23 9.11 -3.54
N GLY A 469 -36.92 8.95 -3.64
CA GLY A 469 -36.20 9.05 -4.92
C GLY A 469 -36.25 7.76 -5.71
N ALA A 470 -37.42 7.22 -6.01
CA ALA A 470 -37.55 5.99 -6.81
C ALA A 470 -38.29 6.18 -8.15
N GLU A 471 -38.78 7.38 -8.50
CA GLU A 471 -39.67 7.50 -9.69
C GLU A 471 -39.26 8.52 -10.76
N ARG A 472 -38.01 9.05 -10.74
CA ARG A 472 -37.48 9.80 -11.90
C ARG A 472 -36.24 9.13 -12.46
N ALA A 473 -36.38 7.95 -12.95
CA ALA A 473 -35.35 7.33 -13.79
C ALA A 473 -35.42 7.98 -15.19
N GLY A 474 -34.41 8.81 -15.52
CA GLY A 474 -34.23 9.22 -16.91
C GLY A 474 -33.80 10.67 -17.19
N GLU A 475 -33.72 11.56 -16.21
CA GLU A 475 -33.24 12.92 -16.45
C GLU A 475 -31.80 13.09 -15.98
N ASP A 476 -30.94 13.60 -16.87
CA ASP A 476 -29.53 13.93 -16.62
C ASP A 476 -29.45 15.09 -15.63
N THR A 477 -29.14 14.78 -14.36
CA THR A 477 -28.98 15.79 -13.29
C THR A 477 -27.57 16.41 -13.25
N ALA A 478 -26.75 16.14 -14.23
CA ALA A 478 -25.39 16.70 -14.34
C ALA A 478 -25.46 18.21 -14.62
N GLY A 479 -25.39 19.00 -13.57
CA GLY A 479 -25.40 20.48 -13.63
C GLY A 479 -26.48 21.14 -12.80
N GLU A 480 -27.42 20.38 -12.23
CA GLU A 480 -28.43 20.93 -11.31
C GLU A 480 -27.82 21.27 -9.92
N GLU A 481 -28.33 22.31 -9.29
CA GLU A 481 -27.99 22.62 -7.89
C GLU A 481 -28.43 21.45 -6.99
N PRO A 482 -27.56 20.98 -6.09
CA PRO A 482 -27.91 19.87 -5.20
C PRO A 482 -29.03 20.30 -4.25
N ALA A 483 -29.98 19.38 -3.99
CA ALA A 483 -31.05 19.61 -3.04
C ALA A 483 -30.49 19.98 -1.66
N ALA A 484 -31.21 20.85 -0.92
CA ALA A 484 -30.81 21.30 0.43
C ALA A 484 -30.48 20.13 1.36
N ALA A 485 -31.25 19.03 1.25
CA ALA A 485 -31.01 17.81 1.99
C ALA A 485 -29.64 17.16 1.66
N MET A 486 -29.20 17.21 0.39
CA MET A 486 -27.89 16.66 -0.01
C MET A 486 -26.74 17.56 0.45
N LEU A 487 -26.93 18.87 0.43
CA LEU A 487 -25.94 19.81 0.99
C LEU A 487 -25.79 19.63 2.50
N ALA A 488 -26.90 19.49 3.25
CA ALA A 488 -26.88 19.24 4.69
C ALA A 488 -26.21 17.90 5.02
N TRP A 489 -26.56 16.83 4.31
CA TRP A 489 -25.96 15.52 4.48
C TRP A 489 -24.45 15.53 4.23
N THR A 490 -24.05 16.12 3.11
CA THR A 490 -22.64 16.20 2.72
C THR A 490 -21.85 17.08 3.68
N GLY A 491 -22.39 18.23 4.09
CA GLY A 491 -21.76 19.15 5.04
C GLY A 491 -21.49 18.50 6.40
N GLU A 492 -22.45 17.72 6.91
CA GLU A 492 -22.27 16.98 8.17
C GLU A 492 -21.11 15.98 8.09
N LEU A 493 -21.00 15.19 7.02
CA LEU A 493 -19.94 14.21 6.86
C LEU A 493 -18.58 14.85 6.55
N THR A 494 -18.54 15.84 5.65
CA THR A 494 -17.29 16.52 5.30
C THR A 494 -16.80 17.45 6.42
N GLY A 495 -17.65 17.80 7.38
CA GLY A 495 -17.27 18.49 8.62
C GLY A 495 -16.43 17.65 9.59
N LEU A 496 -16.11 16.40 9.27
CA LEU A 496 -15.17 15.59 10.05
C LEU A 496 -13.73 16.06 9.79
N GLU A 497 -13.27 16.99 10.63
CA GLU A 497 -11.98 17.67 10.49
C GLU A 497 -10.80 16.68 10.42
N ALA A 498 -10.85 15.59 11.18
CA ALA A 498 -9.80 14.56 11.19
C ALA A 498 -9.55 13.91 9.80
N VAL A 499 -10.53 13.97 8.88
CA VAL A 499 -10.41 13.43 7.51
C VAL A 499 -10.29 14.56 6.49
N PHE A 500 -11.16 15.56 6.57
CA PHE A 500 -11.30 16.59 5.53
C PHE A 500 -10.52 17.87 5.80
N GLY A 501 -10.14 18.11 7.08
CA GLY A 501 -9.53 19.36 7.50
C GLY A 501 -10.44 20.54 7.14
N ASP A 502 -9.86 21.60 6.60
CA ASP A 502 -10.54 22.81 6.15
C ASP A 502 -11.40 22.63 4.87
N LEU A 503 -11.22 21.55 4.11
CA LEU A 503 -12.03 21.27 2.91
C LEU A 503 -13.51 21.16 3.24
N GLY A 504 -13.86 20.63 4.42
CA GLY A 504 -15.26 20.53 4.87
C GLY A 504 -15.98 21.88 4.99
N GLN A 505 -15.23 22.97 5.10
CA GLN A 505 -15.74 24.34 5.15
C GLN A 505 -15.71 25.05 3.79
N ASN A 506 -15.13 24.43 2.76
CA ASN A 506 -15.06 25.00 1.42
C ASN A 506 -16.38 24.76 0.65
N PRO A 507 -17.17 25.82 0.35
CA PRO A 507 -18.50 25.63 -0.25
C PRO A 507 -18.44 25.02 -1.66
N ARG A 508 -17.37 25.27 -2.43
CA ARG A 508 -17.19 24.69 -3.75
C ARG A 508 -16.94 23.17 -3.65
N PHE A 509 -16.15 22.75 -2.66
CA PHE A 509 -15.92 21.33 -2.39
C PHE A 509 -17.20 20.63 -1.95
N VAL A 510 -17.87 21.15 -0.93
CA VAL A 510 -19.11 20.55 -0.38
C VAL A 510 -20.18 20.44 -1.48
N ARG A 511 -20.38 21.49 -2.28
CA ARG A 511 -21.34 21.50 -3.38
C ARG A 511 -21.02 20.44 -4.45
N ALA A 512 -19.76 20.35 -4.89
CA ALA A 512 -19.34 19.35 -5.90
C ALA A 512 -19.55 17.91 -5.40
N VAL A 513 -19.25 17.66 -4.12
CA VAL A 513 -19.47 16.33 -3.51
C VAL A 513 -20.97 16.06 -3.36
N ALA A 514 -21.79 17.06 -2.94
CA ALA A 514 -23.23 16.91 -2.80
C ALA A 514 -23.92 16.57 -4.15
N GLN A 515 -23.50 17.21 -5.26
CA GLN A 515 -23.97 16.88 -6.61
C GLN A 515 -23.63 15.42 -6.98
N ALA A 516 -22.42 14.98 -6.64
CA ALA A 516 -22.01 13.59 -6.90
C ALA A 516 -22.79 12.59 -6.02
N VAL A 517 -23.07 12.91 -4.75
CA VAL A 517 -23.94 12.11 -3.87
C VAL A 517 -25.35 12.00 -4.44
N GLN A 518 -25.89 13.11 -4.90
CA GLN A 518 -27.22 13.14 -5.53
C GLN A 518 -27.26 12.21 -6.75
N SER A 519 -26.26 12.28 -7.63
CA SER A 519 -26.14 11.38 -8.80
C SER A 519 -26.06 9.90 -8.39
N LEU A 520 -25.27 9.56 -7.35
CA LEU A 520 -25.16 8.20 -6.86
C LEU A 520 -26.49 7.67 -6.28
N ARG A 521 -27.24 8.51 -5.58
CA ARG A 521 -28.52 8.14 -4.97
C ARG A 521 -29.64 7.98 -6.01
N SER A 522 -29.66 8.84 -7.03
CA SER A 522 -30.71 8.80 -8.08
C SER A 522 -30.44 7.76 -9.18
N LEU A 523 -29.19 7.58 -9.60
CA LEU A 523 -28.84 6.75 -10.76
C LEU A 523 -28.13 5.43 -10.37
N GLY A 524 -27.80 5.25 -9.11
CA GLY A 524 -26.91 4.16 -8.67
C GLY A 524 -25.48 4.34 -9.20
N VAL A 525 -24.59 3.41 -8.87
CA VAL A 525 -23.17 3.51 -9.26
C VAL A 525 -23.00 3.46 -10.79
N ALA A 526 -23.65 2.50 -11.44
CA ALA A 526 -23.52 2.33 -12.89
C ALA A 526 -24.03 3.54 -13.67
N GLY A 527 -25.20 4.10 -13.27
CA GLY A 527 -25.77 5.29 -13.89
C GLY A 527 -24.92 6.54 -13.66
N ALA A 528 -24.44 6.75 -12.43
CA ALA A 528 -23.57 7.90 -12.10
C ALA A 528 -22.21 7.86 -12.87
N LEU A 529 -21.67 6.67 -13.11
CA LEU A 529 -20.48 6.49 -13.94
C LEU A 529 -20.79 6.74 -15.43
N ALA A 530 -21.91 6.24 -15.94
CA ALA A 530 -22.33 6.40 -17.33
C ALA A 530 -22.60 7.87 -17.69
N ALA A 531 -23.25 8.61 -16.81
CA ALA A 531 -23.52 10.04 -16.97
C ALA A 531 -22.24 10.89 -17.13
N ARG A 532 -21.08 10.38 -16.70
CA ARG A 532 -19.76 11.04 -16.82
C ARG A 532 -18.93 10.56 -18.00
N GLY A 533 -19.17 9.34 -18.48
CA GLY A 533 -18.35 8.70 -19.53
C GLY A 533 -18.83 8.92 -20.95
N LEU A 534 -19.94 9.63 -21.18
CA LEU A 534 -20.36 10.00 -22.54
C LEU A 534 -19.64 11.27 -22.96
N PRO A 535 -18.96 11.29 -24.14
CA PRO A 535 -18.49 12.53 -24.70
C PRO A 535 -19.68 13.47 -24.88
N ARG A 536 -19.66 14.66 -24.26
CA ARG A 536 -20.66 15.68 -24.54
C ARG A 536 -20.63 15.95 -26.06
N PRO A 537 -21.78 15.89 -26.75
CA PRO A 537 -21.81 16.37 -28.12
C PRO A 537 -21.31 17.80 -28.13
N GLY A 538 -20.27 18.07 -28.94
CA GLY A 538 -19.62 19.35 -29.10
C GLY A 538 -20.51 20.41 -29.74
#